data_8a515f9ec45497899a197d850f9483d2
#
_entry.id   8a515f9ec45497899a197d850f9483d2
#
_cell.length_a   1.000
_cell.length_b   1.000
_cell.length_c   1.000
_cell.angle_alpha   90.00
_cell.angle_beta   90.00
_cell.angle_gamma   90.00
#
_symmetry.space_group_name_H-M   'P 1'
#
loop_
_entity.id
_entity.type
_entity.pdbx_description
1 polymer ?
#
loop_
_entity_poly.entity_id
_entity_poly.type
_entity_poly.pdbx_seq_one_letter_code
_entity_poly.pdbx_strand_id
1 'polypeptide(L)'
;MIQVAVTDAHGLIWYAMGPGRRLGRAARALFVRADRGEATIYVPTLVLVEIAEAVRRGALRFDGGFSRWARALLSSGRFVAVDLSAEVVLEAEGLYAIRERGDRLIAATAVHLGCPLITRDPALARVPSVTTVW
;
A
#
# COMPACT_ATOMS: atom_id res chain seq x y z
N MET A 1 20.64 5.99 3.86
CA MET A 1 19.29 6.50 4.10
C MET A 1 18.28 5.44 3.68
N ILE A 2 17.33 5.11 4.55
CA ILE A 2 16.28 4.15 4.24
C ILE A 2 15.18 4.87 3.46
N GLN A 3 14.79 4.30 2.32
CA GLN A 3 13.65 4.79 1.56
C GLN A 3 12.36 4.36 2.23
N VAL A 4 11.34 5.17 2.09
CA VAL A 4 10.00 4.90 2.62
C VAL A 4 8.94 5.09 1.54
N ALA A 5 7.90 4.31 1.57
CA ALA A 5 6.75 4.44 0.68
C ALA A 5 5.52 3.84 1.34
N VAL A 6 4.35 4.32 0.93
CA VAL A 6 3.06 3.70 1.29
C VAL A 6 2.64 2.85 0.09
N THR A 7 2.07 1.68 0.31
CA THR A 7 1.55 0.84 -0.78
C THR A 7 0.03 0.83 -0.81
N ASP A 8 -0.55 0.79 -2.02
CA ASP A 8 -1.96 0.45 -2.19
C ASP A 8 -2.15 -1.08 -2.16
N ALA A 9 -3.41 -1.54 -2.25
CA ALA A 9 -3.71 -2.96 -2.17
C ALA A 9 -3.14 -3.74 -3.36
N HIS A 10 -3.28 -3.24 -4.58
CA HIS A 10 -2.79 -3.94 -5.77
C HIS A 10 -1.28 -4.08 -5.79
N GLY A 11 -0.55 -3.03 -5.41
CA GLY A 11 0.90 -3.10 -5.31
C GLY A 11 1.36 -4.19 -4.36
N LEU A 12 0.74 -4.26 -3.19
CA LEU A 12 1.08 -5.27 -2.19
C LEU A 12 0.68 -6.67 -2.64
N ILE A 13 -0.51 -6.82 -3.23
CA ILE A 13 -0.98 -8.12 -3.76
C ILE A 13 0.00 -8.64 -4.83
N TRP A 14 0.37 -7.80 -5.77
CA TRP A 14 1.24 -8.24 -6.86
C TRP A 14 2.65 -8.56 -6.37
N TYR A 15 3.16 -7.83 -5.40
CA TYR A 15 4.39 -8.20 -4.73
C TYR A 15 4.27 -9.58 -4.05
N ALA A 16 3.18 -9.80 -3.31
CA ALA A 16 2.97 -11.04 -2.55
C ALA A 16 2.77 -12.27 -3.45
N MET A 17 2.21 -12.08 -4.65
CA MET A 17 1.97 -13.18 -5.59
C MET A 17 3.23 -13.66 -6.32
N GLY A 18 4.36 -13.04 -6.05
CA GLY A 18 5.64 -13.45 -6.61
C GLY A 18 6.10 -12.55 -7.77
N PRO A 19 7.17 -12.93 -8.49
CA PRO A 19 7.78 -12.08 -9.51
C PRO A 19 6.78 -11.74 -10.60
N GLY A 20 6.00 -10.71 -10.34
CA GLY A 20 4.89 -10.30 -11.17
C GLY A 20 5.32 -9.36 -12.29
N ARG A 21 4.80 -9.58 -13.48
CA ARG A 21 4.93 -8.67 -14.61
C ARG A 21 4.07 -7.41 -14.40
N ARG A 22 3.21 -7.41 -13.37
CA ARG A 22 2.25 -6.35 -13.12
C ARG A 22 2.82 -5.17 -12.33
N LEU A 23 3.87 -5.43 -11.54
CA LEU A 23 4.57 -4.35 -10.86
C LEU A 23 5.42 -3.56 -11.85
N GLY A 24 5.30 -2.24 -11.81
CA GLY A 24 6.17 -1.36 -12.53
C GLY A 24 7.60 -1.42 -12.01
N ARG A 25 8.53 -0.88 -12.80
CA ARG A 25 9.97 -0.95 -12.48
C ARG A 25 10.30 -0.29 -11.14
N ALA A 26 9.78 0.91 -10.92
CA ALA A 26 10.09 1.67 -9.71
C ALA A 26 9.44 1.05 -8.47
N ALA A 27 8.20 0.58 -8.58
CA ALA A 27 7.52 -0.12 -7.50
C ALA A 27 8.27 -1.40 -7.12
N ARG A 28 8.65 -2.19 -8.10
CA ARG A 28 9.42 -3.42 -7.87
C ARG A 28 10.74 -3.13 -7.16
N ALA A 29 11.43 -2.09 -7.57
CA ALA A 29 12.70 -1.70 -6.95
C ALA A 29 12.52 -1.39 -5.46
N LEU A 30 11.44 -0.72 -5.09
CA LEU A 30 11.13 -0.42 -3.69
C LEU A 30 10.87 -1.69 -2.87
N PHE A 31 10.09 -2.63 -3.41
CA PHE A 31 9.82 -3.89 -2.72
C PHE A 31 11.10 -4.74 -2.58
N VAL A 32 11.94 -4.78 -3.60
CA VAL A 32 13.23 -5.48 -3.54
C VAL A 32 14.13 -4.84 -2.47
N ARG A 33 14.16 -3.52 -2.39
CA ARG A 33 14.93 -2.83 -1.34
C ARG A 33 14.37 -3.11 0.05
N ALA A 34 13.06 -3.19 0.18
CA ALA A 34 12.44 -3.59 1.46
C ALA A 34 12.87 -4.99 1.87
N ASP A 35 12.90 -5.93 0.93
CA ASP A 35 13.38 -7.30 1.20
C ASP A 35 14.83 -7.32 1.69
N ARG A 36 15.63 -6.35 1.28
CA ARG A 36 17.03 -6.22 1.71
C ARG A 36 17.20 -5.39 2.98
N GLY A 37 16.12 -4.90 3.57
CA GLY A 37 16.19 -4.02 4.72
C GLY A 37 16.62 -2.59 4.40
N GLU A 38 16.56 -2.19 3.13
CA GLU A 38 16.99 -0.87 2.65
C GLU A 38 15.80 0.09 2.41
N ALA A 39 14.58 -0.39 2.62
CA ALA A 39 13.37 0.41 2.52
C ALA A 39 12.34 -0.08 3.51
N THR A 40 11.46 0.82 3.92
CA THR A 40 10.28 0.50 4.72
C THR A 40 9.03 0.78 3.89
N ILE A 41 8.15 -0.19 3.82
CA ILE A 41 6.86 -0.06 3.15
C ILE A 41 5.77 0.07 4.21
N TYR A 42 5.10 1.19 4.21
CA TYR A 42 3.95 1.41 5.08
C TYR A 42 2.71 0.81 4.45
N VAL A 43 1.98 0.04 5.24
CA VAL A 43 0.76 -0.65 4.81
C VAL A 43 -0.41 -0.06 5.58
N PRO A 44 -1.23 0.79 4.94
CA PRO A 44 -2.46 1.26 5.58
C PRO A 44 -3.31 0.07 6.01
N THR A 45 -3.87 0.10 7.21
CA THR A 45 -4.73 -1.00 7.67
C THR A 45 -5.93 -1.22 6.75
N LEU A 46 -6.39 -0.16 6.07
CA LEU A 46 -7.42 -0.28 5.05
C LEU A 46 -7.00 -1.19 3.90
N VAL A 47 -5.72 -1.18 3.52
CA VAL A 47 -5.18 -2.11 2.51
C VAL A 47 -5.33 -3.55 2.98
N LEU A 48 -5.05 -3.81 4.25
CA LEU A 48 -5.25 -5.15 4.83
C LEU A 48 -6.72 -5.56 4.80
N VAL A 49 -7.64 -4.63 5.06
CA VAL A 49 -9.08 -4.90 4.95
C VAL A 49 -9.45 -5.30 3.53
N GLU A 50 -9.00 -4.54 2.54
CA GLU A 50 -9.30 -4.83 1.13
C GLU A 50 -8.75 -6.20 0.70
N ILE A 51 -7.55 -6.54 1.14
CA ILE A 51 -6.94 -7.84 0.84
C ILE A 51 -7.71 -8.96 1.54
N ALA A 52 -8.07 -8.78 2.82
CA ALA A 52 -8.88 -9.75 3.56
C ALA A 52 -10.21 -10.02 2.86
N GLU A 53 -10.87 -8.97 2.39
CA GLU A 53 -12.11 -9.08 1.65
C GLU A 53 -11.92 -9.81 0.30
N ALA A 54 -10.82 -9.56 -0.40
CA ALA A 54 -10.50 -10.26 -1.64
C ALA A 54 -10.29 -11.77 -1.40
N VAL A 55 -9.62 -12.12 -0.32
CA VAL A 55 -9.47 -13.53 0.08
C VAL A 55 -10.84 -14.14 0.41
N ARG A 56 -11.66 -13.41 1.15
CA ARG A 56 -12.97 -13.89 1.59
C ARG A 56 -13.90 -14.20 0.42
N ARG A 57 -13.88 -13.38 -0.61
CA ARG A 57 -14.73 -13.64 -1.81
C ARG A 57 -14.07 -14.57 -2.83
N GLY A 58 -12.92 -15.14 -2.53
CA GLY A 58 -12.25 -16.11 -3.40
C GLY A 58 -11.45 -15.51 -4.56
N ALA A 59 -11.29 -14.18 -4.60
CA ALA A 59 -10.52 -13.51 -5.65
C ALA A 59 -9.01 -13.66 -5.47
N LEU A 60 -8.57 -13.99 -4.26
CA LEU A 60 -7.17 -14.09 -3.88
C LEU A 60 -7.00 -15.24 -2.89
N ARG A 61 -5.85 -15.92 -2.94
CA ARG A 61 -5.57 -17.04 -2.05
C ARG A 61 -4.16 -16.98 -1.53
N PHE A 62 -3.99 -17.15 -0.21
CA PHE A 62 -2.70 -17.32 0.44
C PHE A 62 -2.64 -18.67 1.14
N ASP A 63 -1.51 -19.34 1.07
CA ASP A 63 -1.30 -20.58 1.81
C ASP A 63 -1.40 -20.32 3.32
N GLY A 64 -2.27 -21.07 3.99
CA GLY A 64 -2.53 -20.89 5.41
C GLY A 64 -3.47 -19.73 5.73
N GLY A 65 -4.01 -19.04 4.70
CA GLY A 65 -5.01 -18.00 4.85
C GLY A 65 -4.45 -16.60 5.05
N PHE A 66 -5.36 -15.62 5.05
CA PHE A 66 -5.00 -14.22 5.15
C PHE A 66 -4.26 -13.87 6.45
N SER A 67 -4.77 -14.31 7.59
CA SER A 67 -4.18 -13.93 8.90
C SER A 67 -2.75 -14.39 9.04
N ARG A 68 -2.44 -15.61 8.58
CA ARG A 68 -1.08 -16.13 8.63
C ARG A 68 -0.15 -15.30 7.74
N TRP A 69 -0.58 -15.00 6.53
CA TRP A 69 0.18 -14.17 5.60
C TRP A 69 0.43 -12.77 6.18
N ALA A 70 -0.62 -12.13 6.67
CA ALA A 70 -0.52 -10.77 7.21
C ALA A 70 0.40 -10.69 8.43
N ARG A 71 0.31 -11.66 9.35
CA ARG A 71 1.18 -11.71 10.51
C ARG A 71 2.65 -11.89 10.12
N ALA A 72 2.92 -12.76 9.15
CA ALA A 72 4.28 -12.96 8.65
C ALA A 72 4.83 -11.70 8.00
N LEU A 73 4.03 -11.03 7.16
CA LEU A 73 4.41 -9.78 6.52
C LEU A 73 4.77 -8.71 7.55
N LEU A 74 3.89 -8.48 8.52
CA LEU A 74 4.06 -7.41 9.50
C LEU A 74 5.13 -7.70 10.54
N SER A 75 5.49 -8.97 10.75
CA SER A 75 6.56 -9.34 11.68
C SER A 75 7.96 -9.13 11.10
N SER A 76 8.08 -8.91 9.81
CA SER A 76 9.38 -8.74 9.15
C SER A 76 10.11 -7.46 9.54
N GLY A 77 9.41 -6.46 10.05
CA GLY A 77 9.94 -5.13 10.34
C GLY A 77 10.12 -4.22 9.12
N ARG A 78 9.90 -4.74 7.93
CA ARG A 78 10.05 -4.01 6.65
C ARG A 78 8.73 -3.49 6.13
N PHE A 79 7.65 -4.12 6.57
CA PHE A 79 6.26 -3.73 6.27
C PHE A 79 5.62 -3.32 7.58
N VAL A 80 5.22 -2.07 7.67
CA VAL A 80 4.72 -1.48 8.91
C VAL A 80 3.27 -1.06 8.71
N ALA A 81 2.37 -1.62 9.51
CA ALA A 81 0.97 -1.25 9.47
C ALA A 81 0.77 0.19 9.94
N VAL A 82 -0.06 0.94 9.24
CA VAL A 82 -0.44 2.30 9.61
C VAL A 82 -1.94 2.35 9.81
N ASP A 83 -2.34 2.59 11.04
CA ASP A 83 -3.75 2.63 11.41
C ASP A 83 -4.45 3.82 10.76
N LEU A 84 -5.72 3.61 10.40
CA LEU A 84 -6.58 4.71 9.98
C LEU A 84 -6.87 5.59 11.18
N SER A 85 -6.18 6.71 11.26
CA SER A 85 -6.28 7.66 12.36
C SER A 85 -7.20 8.83 12.02
N ALA A 86 -7.57 9.60 13.05
CA ALA A 86 -8.33 10.83 12.86
C ALA A 86 -7.54 11.82 11.97
N GLU A 87 -6.22 11.90 12.13
CA GLU A 87 -5.37 12.78 11.33
C GLU A 87 -5.41 12.39 9.85
N VAL A 88 -5.41 11.11 9.54
CA VAL A 88 -5.53 10.63 8.14
C VAL A 88 -6.89 11.00 7.56
N VAL A 89 -7.95 10.86 8.35
CA VAL A 89 -9.31 11.25 7.92
C VAL A 89 -9.37 12.75 7.63
N LEU A 90 -8.77 13.57 8.49
CA LEU A 90 -8.70 15.02 8.28
C LEU A 90 -7.89 15.38 7.03
N GLU A 91 -6.79 14.68 6.79
CA GLU A 91 -5.98 14.87 5.59
C GLU A 91 -6.77 14.53 4.31
N ALA A 92 -7.64 13.53 4.38
CA ALA A 92 -8.50 13.12 3.28
C ALA A 92 -9.49 14.19 2.83
N GLU A 93 -9.82 15.16 3.71
CA GLU A 93 -10.70 16.28 3.36
C GLU A 93 -10.18 17.08 2.15
N GLY A 94 -8.87 17.19 2.01
CA GLY A 94 -8.24 17.86 0.88
C GLY A 94 -8.15 17.03 -0.39
N LEU A 95 -8.63 15.79 -0.39
CA LEU A 95 -8.43 14.82 -1.47
C LEU A 95 -9.73 14.33 -2.11
N TYR A 96 -10.82 15.08 -2.02
CA TYR A 96 -12.11 14.64 -2.57
C TYR A 96 -12.17 14.55 -4.09
N ALA A 97 -11.14 15.02 -4.79
CA ALA A 97 -10.97 14.71 -6.21
C ALA A 97 -10.79 13.19 -6.44
N ILE A 98 -10.31 12.48 -5.44
CA ILE A 98 -10.25 11.02 -5.45
C ILE A 98 -11.61 10.51 -4.98
N ARG A 99 -12.43 10.03 -5.90
CA ARG A 99 -13.83 9.70 -5.61
C ARG A 99 -14.01 8.41 -4.81
N GLU A 100 -13.19 7.40 -5.08
CA GLU A 100 -13.28 6.13 -4.38
C GLU A 100 -12.72 6.31 -2.97
N ARG A 101 -13.53 5.94 -1.96
CA ARG A 101 -13.21 6.18 -0.56
C ARG A 101 -11.92 5.50 -0.10
N GLY A 102 -11.74 4.25 -0.48
CA GLY A 102 -10.54 3.50 -0.10
C GLY A 102 -9.28 4.12 -0.67
N ASP A 103 -9.30 4.45 -1.96
CA ASP A 103 -8.17 5.10 -2.62
C ASP A 103 -7.85 6.47 -1.99
N ARG A 104 -8.91 7.22 -1.64
CA ARG A 104 -8.74 8.52 -0.98
C ARG A 104 -8.06 8.40 0.37
N LEU A 105 -8.46 7.42 1.18
CA LEU A 105 -7.88 7.21 2.51
C LEU A 105 -6.45 6.65 2.43
N ILE A 106 -6.17 5.81 1.45
CA ILE A 106 -4.81 5.31 1.20
C ILE A 106 -3.90 6.46 0.77
N ALA A 107 -4.38 7.29 -0.17
CA ALA A 107 -3.64 8.48 -0.60
C ALA A 107 -3.42 9.46 0.56
N ALA A 108 -4.44 9.66 1.39
CA ALA A 108 -4.33 10.52 2.57
C ALA A 108 -3.27 10.01 3.55
N THR A 109 -3.13 8.71 3.69
CA THR A 109 -2.08 8.10 4.51
C THR A 109 -0.70 8.48 3.98
N ALA A 110 -0.50 8.39 2.67
CA ALA A 110 0.77 8.77 2.04
C ALA A 110 1.08 10.26 2.22
N VAL A 111 0.09 11.11 2.01
CA VAL A 111 0.24 12.57 2.23
C VAL A 111 0.57 12.87 3.69
N HIS A 112 -0.15 12.25 4.61
CA HIS A 112 0.07 12.45 6.04
C HIS A 112 1.49 12.06 6.48
N LEU A 113 2.00 10.97 5.94
CA LEU A 113 3.36 10.48 6.25
C LEU A 113 4.45 11.18 5.43
N GLY A 114 4.08 11.99 4.44
CA GLY A 114 5.05 12.64 3.57
C GLY A 114 5.81 11.65 2.69
N CYS A 115 5.17 10.54 2.31
CA CYS A 115 5.78 9.46 1.55
C CYS A 115 5.17 9.34 0.15
N PRO A 116 5.91 8.84 -0.84
CA PRO A 116 5.31 8.45 -2.11
C PRO A 116 4.37 7.26 -1.92
N LEU A 117 3.37 7.19 -2.78
CA LEU A 117 2.38 6.11 -2.82
C LEU A 117 2.69 5.17 -3.98
N ILE A 118 2.88 3.90 -3.68
CA ILE A 118 3.01 2.86 -4.70
C ILE A 118 1.60 2.56 -5.22
N THR A 119 1.32 2.98 -6.44
CA THR A 119 0.04 2.76 -7.10
C THR A 119 0.18 2.92 -8.60
N ARG A 120 -0.61 2.15 -9.35
CA ARG A 120 -0.72 2.26 -10.80
C ARG A 120 -1.87 3.18 -11.23
N ASP A 121 -2.73 3.57 -10.30
CA ASP A 121 -3.96 4.29 -10.64
C ASP A 121 -3.64 5.70 -11.15
N PRO A 122 -3.96 6.00 -12.44
CA PRO A 122 -3.71 7.32 -13.01
C PRO A 122 -4.54 8.42 -12.35
N ALA A 123 -5.68 8.09 -11.77
CA ALA A 123 -6.49 9.08 -11.05
C ALA A 123 -5.76 9.61 -9.82
N LEU A 124 -4.99 8.77 -9.12
CA LEU A 124 -4.18 9.20 -7.99
C LEU A 124 -2.96 10.01 -8.44
N ALA A 125 -2.35 9.62 -9.56
CA ALA A 125 -1.20 10.34 -10.12
C ALA A 125 -1.52 11.78 -10.53
N ARG A 126 -2.78 12.10 -10.79
CA ARG A 126 -3.21 13.44 -11.18
C ARG A 126 -3.38 14.40 -10.01
N VAL A 127 -3.40 13.91 -8.79
CA VAL A 127 -3.60 14.74 -7.59
C VAL A 127 -2.27 15.37 -7.20
N PRO A 128 -2.15 16.72 -7.23
CA PRO A 128 -0.84 17.38 -7.03
C PRO A 128 -0.16 17.06 -5.71
N SER A 129 -0.93 16.86 -4.64
CA SER A 129 -0.38 16.57 -3.31
C SER A 129 0.05 15.11 -3.13
N VAL A 130 -0.25 14.23 -4.10
CA VAL A 130 0.09 12.81 -4.03
C VAL A 130 1.23 12.52 -5.00
N THR A 131 2.35 12.05 -4.47
CA THR A 131 3.47 11.58 -5.27
C THR A 131 3.31 10.08 -5.48
N THR A 132 3.22 9.64 -6.73
CA THR A 132 3.02 8.22 -7.03
C THR A 132 4.28 7.59 -7.61
N VAL A 133 4.41 6.29 -7.37
CA VAL A 133 5.51 5.45 -7.87
C VAL A 133 4.92 4.18 -8.45
N TRP A 134 5.40 3.82 -9.67
CA TRP A 134 4.99 2.55 -10.28
C TRP A 134 6.06 1.90 -11.16
#